data_74332667471dba79cd7f376ec4352663
#
_entry.id   74332667471dba79cd7f376ec4352663
#
_cell.length_a   1.000
_cell.length_b   1.000
_cell.length_c   1.000
_cell.angle_alpha   90.00
_cell.angle_beta   90.00
_cell.angle_gamma   90.00
#
_symmetry.space_group_name_H-M   'P 1'
#
loop_
_entity.id
_entity.type
_entity.pdbx_description
1 polymer ?
#
loop_
_entity_poly.entity_id
_entity_poly.type
_entity_poly.pdbx_seq_one_letter_code
_entity_poly.pdbx_strand_id
1 'polypeptide(L)'
;MTNEHTDHSARNNLDRAMPTPEEAAANHSADEAAVRALYQQLMDGWNQGSGDAFAAVFTEDGDLVAFDGTHFNGRQEIAPFHQQLFDNKWMKGSRLVGQVKDVRFLSPDIAVMHAVGSTVMRGKSEPSPERDSIQTLVATRQEGDDWRLAAFQNTRLHPINNSAITFLIWTLSDLLWKVFRLIKQRIGRHRQGG
;
A
#
# COMPACT_ATOMS: atom_id res chain seq x y z
N MET A 1 -59.68 -13.46 -1.60
CA MET A 1 -58.42 -14.19 -1.44
C MET A 1 -57.32 -13.13 -1.41
N THR A 2 -57.02 -12.68 -0.22
CA THR A 2 -56.06 -11.59 0.08
C THR A 2 -54.66 -12.19 0.29
N ASN A 3 -53.73 -11.61 -0.38
CA ASN A 3 -52.32 -12.02 -0.45
C ASN A 3 -51.57 -11.49 0.80
N GLU A 4 -51.40 -12.32 1.85
CA GLU A 4 -50.51 -12.08 2.99
C GLU A 4 -49.21 -12.84 2.77
N HIS A 5 -48.30 -12.25 2.00
CA HIS A 5 -46.95 -12.82 1.90
C HIS A 5 -45.92 -11.75 1.55
N THR A 6 -45.67 -10.81 2.47
CA THR A 6 -44.45 -9.93 2.43
C THR A 6 -44.39 -9.13 3.72
N ASP A 7 -43.87 -9.68 4.81
CA ASP A 7 -43.29 -8.85 5.89
C ASP A 7 -42.53 -9.67 6.97
N HIS A 8 -41.82 -10.73 6.59
CA HIS A 8 -40.99 -11.46 7.55
C HIS A 8 -39.48 -11.18 7.38
N SER A 9 -39.06 -10.62 6.24
CA SER A 9 -37.64 -10.35 6.00
C SER A 9 -37.14 -9.03 6.59
N ALA A 10 -38.03 -8.07 6.80
CA ALA A 10 -37.66 -6.74 7.32
C ALA A 10 -37.53 -6.67 8.85
N ARG A 11 -38.06 -7.63 9.59
CA ARG A 11 -38.04 -7.65 11.07
C ARG A 11 -36.79 -8.28 11.67
N ASN A 12 -36.02 -9.07 10.91
CA ASN A 12 -34.82 -9.75 11.42
C ASN A 12 -33.57 -8.87 11.51
N ASN A 13 -33.63 -7.62 11.03
CA ASN A 13 -32.48 -6.73 11.06
C ASN A 13 -32.48 -5.69 12.19
N LEU A 14 -33.53 -5.66 13.01
CA LEU A 14 -33.69 -4.68 14.09
C LEU A 14 -33.30 -5.20 15.49
N ASP A 15 -33.04 -6.51 15.63
CA ASP A 15 -32.71 -7.15 16.91
C ASP A 15 -31.20 -7.40 17.12
N ARG A 16 -30.32 -6.81 16.32
CA ARG A 16 -28.92 -6.86 16.66
C ARG A 16 -28.68 -5.83 17.77
N ALA A 17 -28.70 -6.28 19.01
CA ALA A 17 -28.41 -5.46 20.17
C ALA A 17 -27.09 -4.72 19.95
N MET A 18 -27.05 -3.41 20.21
CA MET A 18 -25.80 -2.62 20.16
C MET A 18 -24.79 -3.29 21.10
N PRO A 19 -23.54 -3.50 20.65
CA PRO A 19 -22.52 -4.11 21.49
C PRO A 19 -22.30 -3.25 22.73
N THR A 20 -22.07 -3.90 23.86
CA THR A 20 -21.65 -3.21 25.08
C THR A 20 -20.32 -2.49 24.84
N PRO A 21 -19.96 -1.48 25.64
CA PRO A 21 -18.66 -0.79 25.51
C PRO A 21 -17.46 -1.75 25.59
N GLU A 22 -17.56 -2.81 26.35
CA GLU A 22 -16.53 -3.84 26.51
C GLU A 22 -16.44 -4.71 25.24
N GLU A 23 -17.55 -5.14 24.69
CA GLU A 23 -17.60 -5.87 23.42
C GLU A 23 -17.12 -5.03 22.25
N ALA A 24 -17.48 -3.75 22.21
CA ALA A 24 -17.02 -2.81 21.20
C ALA A 24 -15.48 -2.62 21.28
N ALA A 25 -14.90 -2.52 22.49
CA ALA A 25 -13.47 -2.42 22.68
C ALA A 25 -12.74 -3.71 22.29
N ALA A 26 -13.31 -4.88 22.63
CA ALA A 26 -12.75 -6.17 22.25
C ALA A 26 -12.78 -6.38 20.74
N ASN A 27 -13.89 -6.02 20.07
CA ASN A 27 -14.02 -6.09 18.62
C ASN A 27 -12.99 -5.17 17.93
N HIS A 28 -12.82 -3.94 18.41
CA HIS A 28 -11.84 -3.01 17.89
C HIS A 28 -10.40 -3.55 18.00
N SER A 29 -10.06 -4.18 19.14
CA SER A 29 -8.75 -4.82 19.32
C SER A 29 -8.53 -6.01 18.38
N ALA A 30 -9.56 -6.83 18.15
CA ALA A 30 -9.50 -7.94 17.20
C ALA A 30 -9.32 -7.44 15.76
N ASP A 31 -10.04 -6.41 15.37
CA ASP A 31 -9.92 -5.76 14.06
C ASP A 31 -8.52 -5.18 13.84
N GLU A 32 -7.97 -4.48 14.83
CA GLU A 32 -6.62 -3.95 14.73
C GLU A 32 -5.60 -5.08 14.55
N ALA A 33 -5.73 -6.18 15.28
CA ALA A 33 -4.86 -7.33 15.13
C ALA A 33 -4.98 -7.96 13.72
N ALA A 34 -6.20 -8.08 13.18
CA ALA A 34 -6.44 -8.59 11.84
C ALA A 34 -5.83 -7.69 10.75
N VAL A 35 -6.00 -6.36 10.86
CA VAL A 35 -5.39 -5.40 9.95
C VAL A 35 -3.85 -5.47 9.99
N ARG A 36 -3.25 -5.55 11.19
CA ARG A 36 -1.79 -5.71 11.34
C ARG A 36 -1.29 -7.02 10.73
N ALA A 37 -2.08 -8.09 10.82
CA ALA A 37 -1.72 -9.39 10.27
C ALA A 37 -1.61 -9.36 8.73
N LEU A 38 -2.33 -8.48 8.02
CA LEU A 38 -2.20 -8.34 6.57
C LEU A 38 -0.78 -7.98 6.15
N TYR A 39 -0.11 -7.09 6.90
CA TYR A 39 1.28 -6.72 6.60
C TYR A 39 2.24 -7.90 6.81
N GLN A 40 2.02 -8.68 7.84
CA GLN A 40 2.82 -9.89 8.07
C GLN A 40 2.59 -10.93 6.95
N GLN A 41 1.35 -11.18 6.57
CA GLN A 41 1.01 -12.10 5.47
C GLN A 41 1.62 -11.65 4.14
N LEU A 42 1.62 -10.35 3.86
CA LEU A 42 2.27 -9.78 2.68
C LEU A 42 3.78 -10.08 2.69
N MET A 43 4.46 -9.85 3.82
CA MET A 43 5.88 -10.20 3.97
C MET A 43 6.12 -11.70 3.84
N ASP A 44 5.26 -12.53 4.39
CA ASP A 44 5.36 -13.99 4.30
C ASP A 44 5.23 -14.48 2.86
N GLY A 45 4.30 -13.91 2.07
CA GLY A 45 4.15 -14.19 0.63
C GLY A 45 5.44 -13.86 -0.15
N TRP A 46 6.05 -12.70 0.13
CA TRP A 46 7.35 -12.35 -0.43
C TRP A 46 8.44 -13.35 -0.02
N ASN A 47 8.54 -13.64 1.26
CA ASN A 47 9.58 -14.50 1.83
C ASN A 47 9.48 -15.95 1.36
N GLN A 48 8.28 -16.40 0.96
CA GLN A 48 8.02 -17.66 0.26
C GLN A 48 8.39 -17.61 -1.23
N GLY A 49 8.55 -16.42 -1.80
CA GLY A 49 8.75 -16.25 -3.23
C GLY A 49 7.51 -16.60 -4.05
N SER A 50 6.33 -16.38 -3.48
CA SER A 50 5.04 -16.68 -4.12
C SER A 50 4.30 -15.39 -4.46
N GLY A 51 4.13 -15.12 -5.75
CA GLY A 51 3.34 -13.99 -6.24
C GLY A 51 1.88 -14.09 -5.83
N ASP A 52 1.31 -15.29 -5.87
CA ASP A 52 -0.08 -15.53 -5.45
C ASP A 52 -0.26 -15.28 -3.95
N ALA A 53 0.63 -15.80 -3.09
CA ALA A 53 0.56 -15.57 -1.66
C ALA A 53 0.75 -14.08 -1.31
N PHE A 54 1.64 -13.38 -2.01
CA PHE A 54 1.83 -11.93 -1.85
C PHE A 54 0.57 -11.15 -2.24
N ALA A 55 -0.07 -11.50 -3.34
CA ALA A 55 -1.27 -10.83 -3.83
C ALA A 55 -2.54 -11.21 -3.04
N ALA A 56 -2.56 -12.35 -2.34
CA ALA A 56 -3.73 -12.87 -1.64
C ALA A 56 -4.28 -11.93 -0.55
N VAL A 57 -3.44 -11.06 0.01
CA VAL A 57 -3.84 -10.09 1.04
C VAL A 57 -4.63 -8.90 0.49
N PHE A 58 -4.63 -8.70 -0.83
CA PHE A 58 -5.37 -7.60 -1.46
C PHE A 58 -6.83 -7.99 -1.74
N THR A 59 -7.69 -6.99 -1.88
CA THR A 59 -9.00 -7.15 -2.54
C THR A 59 -8.77 -7.57 -3.99
N GLU A 60 -9.79 -8.06 -4.68
CA GLU A 60 -9.64 -8.53 -6.05
C GLU A 60 -9.20 -7.40 -7.01
N ASP A 61 -9.68 -6.20 -6.74
CA ASP A 61 -9.43 -4.94 -7.44
C ASP A 61 -8.43 -4.02 -6.71
N GLY A 62 -7.75 -4.52 -5.69
CA GLY A 62 -6.84 -3.70 -4.85
C GLY A 62 -5.63 -3.17 -5.61
N ASP A 63 -5.25 -1.93 -5.31
CA ASP A 63 -4.15 -1.22 -5.95
C ASP A 63 -2.80 -1.43 -5.25
N LEU A 64 -1.73 -1.54 -6.04
CA LEU A 64 -0.37 -1.47 -5.54
C LEU A 64 0.45 -0.46 -6.34
N VAL A 65 1.01 0.53 -5.65
CA VAL A 65 1.99 1.46 -6.23
C VAL A 65 3.37 1.14 -5.65
N ALA A 66 4.28 0.70 -6.52
CA ALA A 66 5.65 0.37 -6.16
C ALA A 66 6.50 1.63 -5.92
N PHE A 67 7.69 1.46 -5.34
CA PHE A 67 8.58 2.55 -4.95
C PHE A 67 9.08 3.41 -6.14
N ASP A 68 9.01 2.91 -7.35
CA ASP A 68 9.37 3.61 -8.59
C ASP A 68 8.18 4.27 -9.29
N GLY A 69 6.99 4.18 -8.68
CA GLY A 69 5.74 4.72 -9.21
C GLY A 69 4.99 3.77 -10.15
N THR A 70 5.49 2.55 -10.38
CA THR A 70 4.74 1.56 -11.16
C THR A 70 3.46 1.21 -10.43
N HIS A 71 2.33 1.26 -11.14
CA HIS A 71 1.00 1.01 -10.61
C HIS A 71 0.45 -0.31 -11.15
N PHE A 72 -0.07 -1.13 -10.26
CA PHE A 72 -0.70 -2.42 -10.55
C PHE A 72 -2.14 -2.40 -10.05
N ASN A 73 -3.08 -2.79 -10.90
CA ASN A 73 -4.51 -2.83 -10.60
C ASN A 73 -4.97 -4.27 -10.43
N GLY A 74 -5.39 -4.60 -9.21
CA GLY A 74 -5.93 -5.89 -8.86
C GLY A 74 -4.89 -7.01 -8.74
N ARG A 75 -5.32 -8.11 -8.14
CA ARG A 75 -4.48 -9.30 -7.95
C ARG A 75 -3.95 -9.87 -9.25
N GLN A 76 -4.73 -9.74 -10.34
CA GLN A 76 -4.36 -10.25 -11.67
C GLN A 76 -3.11 -9.59 -12.26
N GLU A 77 -2.74 -8.39 -11.80
CA GLU A 77 -1.49 -7.74 -12.19
C GLU A 77 -0.42 -7.90 -11.11
N ILE A 78 -0.81 -7.83 -9.83
CA ILE A 78 0.11 -7.92 -8.69
C ILE A 78 0.79 -9.29 -8.64
N ALA A 79 0.03 -10.39 -8.74
CA ALA A 79 0.56 -11.73 -8.57
C ALA A 79 1.60 -12.12 -9.64
N PRO A 80 1.31 -12.03 -10.95
CA PRO A 80 2.26 -12.43 -11.97
C PRO A 80 3.50 -11.55 -12.03
N PHE A 81 3.37 -10.23 -11.75
CA PHE A 81 4.51 -9.35 -11.67
C PHE A 81 5.46 -9.76 -10.54
N HIS A 82 4.92 -10.01 -9.34
CA HIS A 82 5.75 -10.43 -8.20
C HIS A 82 6.35 -11.81 -8.41
N GLN A 83 5.64 -12.74 -9.09
CA GLN A 83 6.22 -14.03 -9.43
C GLN A 83 7.43 -13.86 -10.37
N GLN A 84 7.32 -13.04 -11.42
CA GLN A 84 8.46 -12.72 -12.29
C GLN A 84 9.62 -12.09 -11.52
N LEU A 85 9.31 -11.21 -10.56
CA LEU A 85 10.31 -10.58 -9.70
C LEU A 85 11.04 -11.63 -8.85
N PHE A 86 10.32 -12.57 -8.24
CA PHE A 86 10.89 -13.64 -7.41
C PHE A 86 11.71 -14.66 -8.23
N ASP A 87 11.34 -14.88 -9.47
CA ASP A 87 12.08 -15.75 -10.39
C ASP A 87 13.36 -15.09 -10.94
N ASN A 88 13.44 -13.77 -10.87
CA ASN A 88 14.60 -13.01 -11.30
C ASN A 88 15.82 -13.35 -10.44
N LYS A 89 16.94 -13.69 -11.10
CA LYS A 89 18.19 -14.09 -10.44
C LYS A 89 18.71 -13.14 -9.35
N TRP A 90 18.40 -11.83 -9.46
CA TRP A 90 18.84 -10.81 -8.52
C TRP A 90 17.94 -10.72 -7.29
N MET A 91 16.63 -11.02 -7.44
CA MET A 91 15.65 -10.94 -6.36
C MET A 91 15.37 -12.28 -5.69
N LYS A 92 15.68 -13.38 -6.37
CA LYS A 92 15.46 -14.75 -5.87
C LYS A 92 16.15 -14.98 -4.52
N GLY A 93 15.35 -15.33 -3.50
CA GLY A 93 15.83 -15.55 -2.14
C GLY A 93 16.11 -14.25 -1.35
N SER A 94 15.63 -13.10 -1.85
CA SER A 94 15.51 -11.90 -1.01
C SER A 94 14.39 -12.09 0.02
N ARG A 95 14.47 -11.34 1.13
CA ARG A 95 13.48 -11.35 2.20
C ARG A 95 13.00 -9.95 2.51
N LEU A 96 11.71 -9.79 2.80
CA LEU A 96 11.18 -8.57 3.42
C LEU A 96 11.32 -8.68 4.93
N VAL A 97 11.70 -7.57 5.52
CA VAL A 97 11.68 -7.33 6.97
C VAL A 97 10.99 -6.00 7.20
N GLY A 98 10.16 -5.92 8.23
CA GLY A 98 9.42 -4.69 8.49
C GLY A 98 8.53 -4.78 9.71
N GLN A 99 7.88 -3.66 10.02
CA GLN A 99 6.96 -3.57 11.15
C GLN A 99 5.88 -2.53 10.87
N VAL A 100 4.67 -2.80 11.36
CA VAL A 100 3.59 -1.82 11.40
C VAL A 100 3.90 -0.77 12.47
N LYS A 101 3.81 0.51 12.11
CA LYS A 101 4.00 1.64 13.01
C LYS A 101 2.72 2.01 13.72
N ASP A 102 1.66 2.21 12.94
CA ASP A 102 0.34 2.58 13.45
C ASP A 102 -0.78 2.00 12.59
N VAL A 103 -1.94 1.86 13.18
CA VAL A 103 -3.21 1.55 12.52
C VAL A 103 -4.22 2.56 13.01
N ARG A 104 -4.97 3.16 12.10
CA ARG A 104 -6.03 4.13 12.41
C ARG A 104 -7.29 3.77 11.62
N PHE A 105 -8.38 3.52 12.32
CA PHE A 105 -9.68 3.30 11.72
C PHE A 105 -10.30 4.63 11.27
N LEU A 106 -10.74 4.69 10.03
CA LEU A 106 -11.48 5.82 9.45
C LEU A 106 -12.99 5.61 9.59
N SER A 107 -13.42 4.35 9.59
CA SER A 107 -14.76 3.87 9.86
C SER A 107 -14.68 2.44 10.42
N PRO A 108 -15.79 1.82 10.85
CA PRO A 108 -15.78 0.41 11.27
C PRO A 108 -15.19 -0.56 10.23
N ASP A 109 -15.24 -0.20 8.94
CA ASP A 109 -14.88 -1.08 7.84
C ASP A 109 -13.68 -0.59 7.03
N ILE A 110 -13.03 0.50 7.44
CA ILE A 110 -11.88 1.07 6.74
C ILE A 110 -10.79 1.46 7.73
N ALA A 111 -9.58 0.95 7.52
CA ALA A 111 -8.40 1.31 8.29
C ALA A 111 -7.26 1.78 7.38
N VAL A 112 -6.49 2.74 7.87
CA VAL A 112 -5.20 3.15 7.31
C VAL A 112 -4.09 2.63 8.22
N MET A 113 -3.08 2.02 7.62
CA MET A 113 -1.93 1.46 8.30
C MET A 113 -0.65 2.07 7.71
N HIS A 114 0.28 2.49 8.56
CA HIS A 114 1.63 2.82 8.16
C HIS A 114 2.61 1.75 8.63
N ALA A 115 3.50 1.35 7.74
CA ALA A 115 4.54 0.39 8.02
C ALA A 115 5.89 0.90 7.51
N VAL A 116 6.96 0.38 8.07
CA VAL A 116 8.31 0.57 7.54
C VAL A 116 8.89 -0.81 7.25
N GLY A 117 9.60 -0.91 6.15
CA GLY A 117 10.19 -2.18 5.75
C GLY A 117 11.39 -1.99 4.84
N SER A 118 12.12 -3.06 4.68
CA SER A 118 13.28 -3.11 3.81
C SER A 118 13.46 -4.48 3.19
N THR A 119 14.18 -4.54 2.08
CA THR A 119 14.51 -5.79 1.39
C THR A 119 15.92 -6.22 1.75
N VAL A 120 16.05 -7.39 2.36
CA VAL A 120 17.33 -8.06 2.60
C VAL A 120 17.64 -8.94 1.38
N MET A 121 18.74 -8.64 0.69
CA MET A 121 19.15 -9.40 -0.49
C MET A 121 19.72 -10.77 -0.10
N ARG A 122 19.59 -11.74 -0.99
CA ARG A 122 20.13 -13.08 -0.79
C ARG A 122 21.62 -13.03 -0.38
N GLY A 123 21.97 -13.77 0.68
CA GLY A 123 23.33 -13.83 1.22
C GLY A 123 23.72 -12.64 2.08
N LYS A 124 22.79 -11.73 2.36
CA LYS A 124 22.98 -10.66 3.34
C LYS A 124 22.22 -11.00 4.64
N SER A 125 22.75 -10.59 5.78
CA SER A 125 22.09 -10.72 7.09
C SER A 125 21.14 -9.55 7.36
N GLU A 126 21.45 -8.37 6.83
CA GLU A 126 20.73 -7.12 7.11
C GLU A 126 20.38 -6.37 5.81
N PRO A 127 19.33 -5.54 5.83
CA PRO A 127 19.01 -4.67 4.72
C PRO A 127 20.05 -3.55 4.60
N SER A 128 20.16 -2.98 3.40
CA SER A 128 20.94 -1.76 3.20
C SER A 128 20.00 -0.54 3.23
N PRO A 129 20.48 0.61 3.78
CA PRO A 129 19.62 1.79 4.01
C PRO A 129 18.93 2.32 2.74
N GLU A 130 19.53 2.15 1.56
CA GLU A 130 18.93 2.54 0.29
C GLU A 130 17.68 1.72 -0.08
N ARG A 131 17.41 0.63 0.66
CA ARG A 131 16.23 -0.24 0.47
C ARG A 131 15.13 0.03 1.47
N ASP A 132 15.38 0.91 2.43
CA ASP A 132 14.38 1.30 3.41
C ASP A 132 13.23 2.05 2.75
N SER A 133 12.05 1.73 3.20
CA SER A 133 10.84 2.35 2.68
C SER A 133 9.78 2.51 3.78
N ILE A 134 8.91 3.49 3.57
CA ILE A 134 7.66 3.65 4.30
C ILE A 134 6.52 3.26 3.38
N GLN A 135 5.53 2.56 3.94
CA GLN A 135 4.34 2.14 3.22
C GLN A 135 3.11 2.76 3.88
N THR A 136 2.16 3.16 3.03
CA THR A 136 0.80 3.48 3.43
C THR A 136 -0.13 2.44 2.83
N LEU A 137 -0.93 1.80 3.69
CA LEU A 137 -1.84 0.75 3.30
C LEU A 137 -3.26 1.14 3.72
N VAL A 138 -4.23 0.86 2.87
CA VAL A 138 -5.64 0.98 3.19
C VAL A 138 -6.23 -0.41 3.23
N ALA A 139 -6.78 -0.79 4.37
CA ALA A 139 -7.49 -2.04 4.56
C ALA A 139 -9.00 -1.80 4.60
N THR A 140 -9.75 -2.69 4.00
CA THR A 140 -11.21 -2.68 4.01
C THR A 140 -11.73 -4.03 4.50
N ARG A 141 -12.83 -3.97 5.27
CA ARG A 141 -13.56 -5.17 5.69
C ARG A 141 -14.38 -5.68 4.51
N GLN A 142 -14.29 -6.97 4.26
CA GLN A 142 -15.05 -7.67 3.23
C GLN A 142 -16.24 -8.38 3.85
N GLU A 143 -17.07 -9.00 3.03
CA GLU A 143 -18.12 -9.89 3.50
C GLU A 143 -17.51 -11.00 4.38
N GLY A 144 -18.19 -11.34 5.50
CA GLY A 144 -17.70 -12.36 6.44
C GLY A 144 -16.62 -11.87 7.42
N ASP A 145 -16.51 -10.55 7.63
CA ASP A 145 -15.56 -9.92 8.58
C ASP A 145 -14.08 -10.13 8.25
N ASP A 146 -13.75 -10.50 7.00
CA ASP A 146 -12.38 -10.65 6.53
C ASP A 146 -11.79 -9.30 6.09
N TRP A 147 -10.57 -8.98 6.55
CA TRP A 147 -9.87 -7.75 6.16
C TRP A 147 -8.96 -7.99 4.96
N ARG A 148 -8.96 -7.05 4.00
CA ARG A 148 -8.10 -7.07 2.81
C ARG A 148 -7.53 -5.69 2.53
N LEU A 149 -6.38 -5.64 1.84
CA LEU A 149 -5.79 -4.40 1.36
C LEU A 149 -6.51 -3.93 0.11
N ALA A 150 -7.13 -2.76 0.18
CA ALA A 150 -7.69 -2.07 -0.98
C ALA A 150 -6.65 -1.23 -1.71
N ALA A 151 -5.64 -0.72 -0.98
CA ALA A 151 -4.54 0.03 -1.59
C ALA A 151 -3.24 -0.14 -0.81
N PHE A 152 -2.12 -0.08 -1.54
CA PHE A 152 -0.77 -0.11 -1.01
C PHE A 152 0.11 0.88 -1.77
N GLN A 153 0.73 1.82 -1.05
CA GLN A 153 1.72 2.75 -1.59
C GLN A 153 3.07 2.53 -0.93
N ASN A 154 4.08 2.23 -1.73
CA ASN A 154 5.46 2.09 -1.26
C ASN A 154 6.30 3.33 -1.63
N THR A 155 6.97 3.90 -0.65
CA THR A 155 7.82 5.07 -0.86
C THR A 155 9.21 4.80 -0.32
N ARG A 156 10.23 4.89 -1.18
CA ARG A 156 11.62 4.73 -0.79
C ARG A 156 12.04 5.87 0.15
N LEU A 157 12.68 5.54 1.27
CA LEU A 157 13.23 6.54 2.17
C LEU A 157 14.55 7.06 1.59
N HIS A 158 14.55 8.33 1.21
CA HIS A 158 15.74 9.07 0.91
C HIS A 158 15.93 10.13 2.00
N PRO A 159 16.77 9.89 3.01
CA PRO A 159 17.01 10.90 4.03
C PRO A 159 17.53 12.16 3.34
N ILE A 160 16.74 13.21 3.43
CA ILE A 160 17.21 14.54 3.01
C ILE A 160 18.29 14.90 4.02
N ASN A 161 19.53 14.72 3.60
CA ASN A 161 20.64 15.23 4.39
C ASN A 161 20.49 16.75 4.42
N ASN A 162 20.15 17.32 5.57
CA ASN A 162 19.96 18.78 5.79
C ASN A 162 21.27 19.57 5.63
N SER A 163 22.17 19.11 4.80
CA SER A 163 23.38 19.87 4.46
C SER A 163 22.99 21.05 3.55
N ALA A 164 23.61 22.20 3.76
CA ALA A 164 23.48 23.37 2.91
C ALA A 164 23.69 23.03 1.42
N ILE A 165 24.49 22.00 1.14
CA ILE A 165 24.77 21.47 -0.20
C ILE A 165 23.50 20.87 -0.85
N THR A 166 22.68 20.13 -0.10
CA THR A 166 21.43 19.56 -0.63
C THR A 166 20.45 20.67 -1.01
N PHE A 167 20.31 21.69 -0.17
CA PHE A 167 19.50 22.87 -0.49
C PHE A 167 20.04 23.62 -1.72
N LEU A 168 21.36 23.75 -1.85
CA LEU A 168 21.99 24.39 -3.01
C LEU A 168 21.72 23.62 -4.30
N ILE A 169 21.84 22.29 -4.28
CA ILE A 169 21.54 21.43 -5.44
C ILE A 169 20.07 21.56 -5.86
N TRP A 170 19.14 21.59 -4.91
CA TRP A 170 17.73 21.77 -5.20
C TRP A 170 17.42 23.13 -5.81
N THR A 171 18.04 24.18 -5.25
CA THR A 171 17.87 25.55 -5.76
C THR A 171 18.47 25.72 -7.16
N LEU A 172 19.64 25.12 -7.42
CA LEU A 172 20.27 25.14 -8.73
C LEU A 172 19.47 24.32 -9.78
N SER A 173 18.94 23.18 -9.41
CA SER A 173 18.13 22.37 -10.31
C SER A 173 16.81 23.07 -10.68
N ASP A 174 16.15 23.74 -9.73
CA ASP A 174 14.94 24.54 -10.00
C ASP A 174 15.24 25.74 -10.91
N LEU A 175 16.40 26.40 -10.70
CA LEU A 175 16.85 27.50 -11.55
C LEU A 175 17.14 27.02 -12.99
N LEU A 176 17.83 25.89 -13.16
CA LEU A 176 18.12 25.27 -14.45
C LEU A 176 16.82 24.89 -15.19
N TRP A 177 15.84 24.35 -14.48
CA TRP A 177 14.52 24.04 -15.05
C TRP A 177 13.77 25.29 -15.53
N LYS A 178 13.83 26.38 -14.76
CA LYS A 178 13.25 27.67 -15.15
C LYS A 178 13.91 28.23 -16.41
N VAL A 179 15.25 28.21 -16.46
CA VAL A 179 16.02 28.66 -17.63
C VAL A 179 15.70 27.79 -18.87
N PHE A 180 15.68 26.46 -18.71
CA PHE A 180 15.35 25.54 -19.80
C PHE A 180 13.93 25.78 -20.34
N ARG A 181 12.96 26.02 -19.46
CA ARG A 181 11.59 26.35 -19.84
C ARG A 181 11.50 27.66 -20.64
N LEU A 182 12.25 28.69 -20.23
CA LEU A 182 12.31 29.99 -20.93
C LEU A 182 12.94 29.86 -22.32
N ILE A 183 14.03 29.09 -22.45
CA ILE A 183 14.68 28.83 -23.75
C ILE A 183 13.72 28.08 -24.68
N LYS A 184 13.02 27.06 -24.19
CA LYS A 184 12.07 26.28 -24.98
C LYS A 184 10.89 27.15 -25.47
N GLN A 185 10.41 28.07 -24.63
CA GLN A 185 9.37 29.01 -25.02
C GLN A 185 9.84 30.02 -26.08
N ARG A 186 11.09 30.46 -26.03
CA ARG A 186 11.66 31.38 -27.03
C ARG A 186 11.82 30.70 -28.40
N ILE A 187 12.33 29.46 -28.42
CA ILE A 187 12.50 28.67 -29.65
C ILE A 187 11.14 28.35 -30.30
N GLY A 188 10.11 28.06 -29.49
CA GLY A 188 8.76 27.78 -29.98
C GLY A 188 8.09 28.99 -30.65
N ARG A 189 8.37 30.21 -30.19
CA ARG A 189 7.82 31.45 -30.81
C ARG A 189 8.47 31.78 -32.14
N HIS A 190 9.75 31.44 -32.34
CA HIS A 190 10.42 31.68 -33.64
C HIS A 190 9.97 30.72 -34.76
N ARG A 191 9.33 29.60 -34.43
CA ARG A 191 8.80 28.63 -35.40
C ARG A 191 7.38 28.91 -35.90
N GLN A 192 6.66 29.84 -35.27
CA GLN A 192 5.28 30.19 -35.64
C GLN A 192 5.17 31.54 -36.36
N GLY A 193 6.27 32.22 -36.65
CA GLY A 193 6.31 33.53 -37.30
C GLY A 193 7.08 33.56 -38.61
N GLY A 194 7.24 32.39 -39.28
CA GLY A 194 7.87 32.28 -40.58
C GLY A 194 6.93 31.65 -41.60
#